data_7ecad6e7abd86a92044b082e6a358c77
#
_entry.id   7ecad6e7abd86a92044b082e6a358c77
#
_cell.length_a   1.000
_cell.length_b   1.000
_cell.length_c   1.000
_cell.angle_alpha   90.00
_cell.angle_beta   90.00
_cell.angle_gamma   90.00
#
_symmetry.space_group_name_H-M   'P 1'
#
loop_
_entity.id
_entity.type
_entity.pdbx_description
1 polymer ?
#
loop_
_entity_poly.entity_id
_entity_poly.type
_entity_poly.pdbx_seq_one_letter_code
_entity_poly.pdbx_strand_id
1 'polypeptide(L)'
;MFLGHNVARRSILGFGCAAGALALAAVPSIARNSGAHSSAAQTDPSMTANTPAASAPMIPREALFGNPTKAGGQISPDGKWISWLAPSNGVLNVWMAPADDLDDAKVMTKASDRPIRQYFWAPDSQSLLYIQDKGGDENFLLYGVNVETGVETTLTDFENTRVQLVGGSDRIKDKILVGLNNRDPQYHDVHMLDLNTGELTMLIENEAYAGFMADDNLDVRLAMRPNAEGGMDFFRV
;
A
#
# COMPACT_ATOMS: atom_id res chain seq x y z
N MET A 1 -34.12 -39.29 -1.64
CA MET A 1 -33.83 -38.32 -2.70
C MET A 1 -32.92 -37.23 -2.10
N PHE A 2 -31.61 -37.41 -2.32
CA PHE A 2 -30.57 -36.59 -1.66
C PHE A 2 -30.33 -35.31 -2.44
N LEU A 3 -30.52 -34.16 -1.80
CA LEU A 3 -30.14 -32.84 -2.32
C LEU A 3 -28.69 -32.55 -1.89
N GLY A 4 -27.80 -32.53 -2.88
CA GLY A 4 -26.41 -32.17 -2.69
C GLY A 4 -26.26 -30.68 -2.44
N HIS A 5 -25.59 -30.35 -1.33
CA HIS A 5 -25.14 -28.99 -1.03
C HIS A 5 -23.81 -28.71 -1.75
N ASN A 6 -23.85 -27.86 -2.74
CA ASN A 6 -22.69 -27.29 -3.38
C ASN A 6 -22.11 -26.20 -2.45
N VAL A 7 -21.02 -26.51 -1.79
CA VAL A 7 -20.23 -25.52 -1.03
C VAL A 7 -19.33 -24.78 -2.00
N ALA A 8 -19.74 -23.59 -2.41
CA ALA A 8 -18.90 -22.67 -3.15
C ALA A 8 -17.77 -22.18 -2.25
N ARG A 9 -16.52 -22.54 -2.58
CA ARG A 9 -15.32 -21.98 -1.94
C ARG A 9 -15.18 -20.52 -2.39
N ARG A 10 -15.46 -19.59 -1.48
CA ARG A 10 -15.17 -18.17 -1.66
C ARG A 10 -13.70 -17.92 -1.33
N SER A 11 -12.96 -17.48 -2.32
CA SER A 11 -11.61 -16.92 -2.09
C SER A 11 -11.78 -15.54 -1.44
N ILE A 12 -11.36 -15.44 -0.19
CA ILE A 12 -11.24 -14.16 0.51
C ILE A 12 -9.91 -13.55 0.04
N LEU A 13 -9.96 -12.60 -0.87
CA LEU A 13 -8.84 -11.73 -1.17
C LEU A 13 -8.71 -10.73 0.00
N GLY A 14 -7.86 -11.07 0.95
CA GLY A 14 -7.50 -10.19 2.06
C GLY A 14 -6.62 -9.06 1.55
N PHE A 15 -7.10 -7.84 1.57
CA PHE A 15 -6.27 -6.64 1.46
C PHE A 15 -5.47 -6.49 2.75
N GLY A 16 -4.24 -6.97 2.73
CA GLY A 16 -3.31 -6.78 3.85
C GLY A 16 -2.75 -5.36 3.86
N CYS A 17 -3.26 -4.50 4.74
CA CYS A 17 -2.54 -3.30 5.16
C CYS A 17 -1.32 -3.71 5.98
N ALA A 18 -0.14 -3.74 5.35
CA ALA A 18 1.12 -3.87 6.07
C ALA A 18 1.50 -2.51 6.68
N ALA A 19 1.06 -2.25 7.91
CA ALA A 19 1.64 -1.20 8.74
C ALA A 19 3.02 -1.68 9.22
N GLY A 20 4.09 -1.20 8.61
CA GLY A 20 5.46 -1.46 9.04
C GLY A 20 5.77 -0.71 10.34
N ALA A 21 5.67 -1.38 11.48
CA ALA A 21 6.21 -0.89 12.74
C ALA A 21 7.73 -1.16 12.76
N LEU A 22 8.54 -0.10 12.75
CA LEU A 22 9.98 -0.17 12.99
C LEU A 22 10.20 -0.40 14.49
N ALA A 23 10.54 -1.62 14.89
CA ALA A 23 11.00 -1.91 16.24
C ALA A 23 12.49 -1.58 16.36
N LEU A 24 12.84 -0.56 17.16
CA LEU A 24 14.22 -0.32 17.60
C LEU A 24 14.60 -1.42 18.59
N ALA A 25 15.49 -2.33 18.19
CA ALA A 25 16.09 -3.28 19.11
C ALA A 25 17.24 -2.61 19.86
N ALA A 26 17.13 -2.53 21.19
CA ALA A 26 18.20 -2.12 22.08
C ALA A 26 19.28 -3.21 22.16
N VAL A 27 20.53 -2.82 21.90
CA VAL A 27 21.71 -3.71 22.02
C VAL A 27 22.15 -3.73 23.48
N PRO A 28 22.31 -4.89 24.14
CA PRO A 28 22.86 -4.94 25.49
C PRO A 28 24.39 -4.73 25.49
N SER A 29 24.84 -3.82 26.33
CA SER A 29 26.25 -3.58 26.60
C SER A 29 26.89 -4.76 27.33
N ILE A 30 27.89 -5.38 26.73
CA ILE A 30 28.69 -6.43 27.40
C ILE A 30 29.81 -5.74 28.17
N ALA A 31 29.80 -5.90 29.51
CA ALA A 31 30.86 -5.46 30.39
C ALA A 31 32.16 -6.25 30.15
N ARG A 32 33.28 -5.53 29.97
CA ARG A 32 34.61 -6.14 29.89
C ARG A 32 35.05 -6.59 31.28
N ASN A 33 35.32 -7.86 31.40
CA ASN A 33 36.00 -8.42 32.56
C ASN A 33 37.51 -8.50 32.28
N SER A 34 38.32 -7.72 33.00
CA SER A 34 39.79 -7.71 32.92
C SER A 34 40.34 -8.80 33.85
N GLY A 35 40.71 -9.92 33.27
CA GLY A 35 41.48 -10.94 33.94
C GLY A 35 42.89 -11.06 33.35
N ALA A 36 43.89 -10.66 34.09
CA ALA A 36 45.29 -10.84 33.75
C ALA A 36 45.68 -12.34 33.94
N HIS A 37 46.22 -12.94 32.90
CA HIS A 37 47.01 -14.16 33.03
C HIS A 37 48.29 -14.11 32.21
N SER A 38 49.31 -14.48 32.93
CA SER A 38 50.74 -14.61 32.69
C SER A 38 51.11 -15.38 31.40
N SER A 39 52.21 -14.88 30.84
CA SER A 39 53.02 -15.39 29.73
C SER A 39 53.45 -16.88 29.85
N ALA A 40 53.26 -17.61 28.77
CA ALA A 40 54.19 -18.67 28.35
C ALA A 40 54.32 -18.62 26.83
N ALA A 41 55.50 -18.30 26.36
CA ALA A 41 55.84 -18.31 24.93
C ALA A 41 55.86 -19.75 24.38
N GLN A 42 54.96 -20.05 23.48
CA GLN A 42 55.06 -21.18 22.57
C GLN A 42 55.24 -20.67 21.15
N THR A 43 56.44 -20.90 20.61
CA THR A 43 56.77 -20.69 19.21
C THR A 43 56.11 -21.78 18.37
N ASP A 44 55.10 -21.44 17.61
CA ASP A 44 54.47 -22.31 16.64
C ASP A 44 54.94 -21.92 15.22
N PRO A 45 55.58 -22.82 14.50
CA PRO A 45 56.01 -22.54 13.12
C PRO A 45 54.96 -23.04 12.16
N SER A 46 54.13 -22.19 11.69
CA SER A 46 53.50 -22.27 10.37
C SER A 46 52.38 -21.21 10.21
N MET A 47 52.77 -19.95 10.03
CA MET A 47 51.82 -19.00 9.44
C MET A 47 51.83 -19.25 7.93
N THR A 48 50.94 -20.10 7.46
CA THR A 48 50.54 -20.06 6.07
C THR A 48 49.92 -18.70 5.80
N ALA A 49 50.53 -17.95 4.88
CA ALA A 49 50.03 -16.65 4.44
C ALA A 49 48.55 -16.78 4.06
N ASN A 50 47.67 -16.21 4.86
CA ASN A 50 46.27 -16.05 4.52
C ASN A 50 46.23 -15.14 3.27
N THR A 51 46.07 -15.71 2.10
CA THR A 51 45.74 -14.96 0.89
C THR A 51 44.42 -14.26 1.18
N PRO A 52 44.35 -12.92 1.11
CA PRO A 52 43.09 -12.23 1.34
C PRO A 52 42.04 -12.80 0.39
N ALA A 53 40.99 -13.37 0.95
CA ALA A 53 39.84 -13.81 0.14
C ALA A 53 39.40 -12.60 -0.69
N ALA A 54 39.35 -12.78 -2.02
CA ALA A 54 38.85 -11.74 -2.92
C ALA A 54 37.51 -11.25 -2.38
N SER A 55 37.41 -9.94 -2.09
CA SER A 55 36.17 -9.35 -1.61
C SER A 55 35.09 -9.62 -2.65
N ALA A 56 33.96 -10.18 -2.22
CA ALA A 56 32.81 -10.37 -3.10
C ALA A 56 32.45 -9.01 -3.75
N PRO A 57 32.13 -8.98 -5.06
CA PRO A 57 31.78 -7.74 -5.72
C PRO A 57 30.57 -7.11 -5.03
N MET A 58 30.64 -5.79 -4.79
CA MET A 58 29.50 -5.07 -4.23
C MET A 58 28.33 -5.09 -5.21
N ILE A 59 27.14 -5.40 -4.71
CA ILE A 59 25.92 -5.32 -5.51
C ILE A 59 25.65 -3.84 -5.81
N PRO A 60 25.46 -3.44 -7.09
CA PRO A 60 25.15 -2.07 -7.45
C PRO A 60 23.87 -1.59 -6.75
N ARG A 61 23.82 -0.32 -6.33
CA ARG A 61 22.63 0.25 -5.65
C ARG A 61 21.39 0.17 -6.53
N GLU A 62 21.52 0.33 -7.83
CA GLU A 62 20.44 0.21 -8.81
C GLU A 62 19.79 -1.18 -8.80
N ALA A 63 20.57 -2.23 -8.56
CA ALA A 63 20.04 -3.60 -8.45
C ALA A 63 19.22 -3.82 -7.17
N LEU A 64 19.49 -3.04 -6.09
CA LEU A 64 18.81 -3.15 -4.80
C LEU A 64 17.66 -2.13 -4.66
N PHE A 65 17.83 -0.92 -5.20
CA PHE A 65 16.96 0.23 -4.94
C PHE A 65 16.44 0.91 -6.20
N GLY A 66 16.77 0.40 -7.38
CA GLY A 66 16.24 0.88 -8.65
C GLY A 66 14.73 0.63 -8.76
N ASN A 67 14.05 1.47 -9.54
CA ASN A 67 12.65 1.24 -9.85
C ASN A 67 12.49 -0.08 -10.63
N PRO A 68 11.45 -0.87 -10.32
CA PRO A 68 11.14 -2.06 -11.09
C PRO A 68 10.76 -1.68 -12.53
N THR A 69 11.02 -2.54 -13.48
CA THR A 69 10.59 -2.35 -14.88
C THR A 69 9.07 -2.47 -15.02
N LYS A 70 8.45 -3.39 -14.24
CA LYS A 70 7.00 -3.54 -14.08
C LYS A 70 6.73 -4.09 -12.69
N ALA A 71 5.72 -3.55 -11.99
CA ALA A 71 5.31 -4.02 -10.67
C ALA A 71 3.80 -3.83 -10.46
N GLY A 72 3.23 -4.52 -9.47
CA GLY A 72 1.85 -4.33 -9.03
C GLY A 72 0.82 -4.54 -10.13
N GLY A 73 1.00 -5.57 -10.97
CA GLY A 73 0.07 -5.89 -12.05
C GLY A 73 -1.34 -6.19 -11.51
N GLN A 74 -2.36 -5.60 -12.15
CA GLN A 74 -3.77 -5.79 -11.82
C GLN A 74 -4.59 -5.98 -13.10
N ILE A 75 -5.71 -6.71 -12.97
CA ILE A 75 -6.72 -6.86 -14.02
C ILE A 75 -7.93 -6.00 -13.62
N SER A 76 -8.52 -5.27 -14.58
CA SER A 76 -9.75 -4.53 -14.32
C SER A 76 -10.89 -5.48 -13.90
N PRO A 77 -11.86 -5.04 -13.09
CA PRO A 77 -12.99 -5.88 -12.66
C PRO A 77 -13.79 -6.50 -13.80
N ASP A 78 -13.84 -5.84 -14.96
CA ASP A 78 -14.50 -6.36 -16.17
C ASP A 78 -13.61 -7.27 -17.04
N GLY A 79 -12.32 -7.42 -16.67
CA GLY A 79 -11.36 -8.28 -17.34
C GLY A 79 -10.79 -7.76 -18.66
N LYS A 80 -11.13 -6.53 -19.08
CA LYS A 80 -10.73 -5.99 -20.39
C LYS A 80 -9.35 -5.39 -20.40
N TRP A 81 -8.83 -4.96 -19.24
CA TRP A 81 -7.60 -4.21 -19.11
C TRP A 81 -6.64 -4.86 -18.13
N ILE A 82 -5.36 -4.74 -18.45
CA ILE A 82 -4.26 -5.03 -17.52
C ILE A 82 -3.54 -3.73 -17.23
N SER A 83 -3.24 -3.47 -15.95
CA SER A 83 -2.50 -2.29 -15.51
C SER A 83 -1.30 -2.69 -14.66
N TRP A 84 -0.28 -1.83 -14.59
CA TRP A 84 0.92 -2.03 -13.76
C TRP A 84 1.62 -0.70 -13.49
N LEU A 85 2.50 -0.71 -12.50
CA LEU A 85 3.45 0.38 -12.26
C LEU A 85 4.71 0.16 -13.10
N ALA A 86 5.12 1.19 -13.83
CA ALA A 86 6.39 1.21 -14.56
C ALA A 86 6.93 2.65 -14.67
N PRO A 87 8.25 2.84 -14.86
CA PRO A 87 8.80 4.17 -15.03
C PRO A 87 8.29 4.87 -16.31
N SER A 88 7.92 6.13 -16.16
CA SER A 88 7.76 7.10 -17.24
C SER A 88 8.66 8.29 -16.91
N ASN A 89 9.65 8.58 -17.77
CA ASN A 89 10.69 9.58 -17.50
C ASN A 89 11.39 9.41 -16.12
N GLY A 90 11.63 8.15 -15.72
CA GLY A 90 12.31 7.82 -14.47
C GLY A 90 11.45 7.80 -13.22
N VAL A 91 10.17 8.19 -13.29
CA VAL A 91 9.23 8.19 -12.18
C VAL A 91 8.17 7.10 -12.40
N LEU A 92 7.83 6.33 -11.34
CA LEU A 92 6.80 5.30 -11.44
C LEU A 92 5.43 5.94 -11.69
N ASN A 93 4.78 5.46 -12.73
CA ASN A 93 3.45 5.84 -13.18
C ASN A 93 2.60 4.59 -13.40
N VAL A 94 1.30 4.73 -13.46
CA VAL A 94 0.38 3.66 -13.83
C VAL A 94 0.32 3.55 -15.34
N TRP A 95 0.56 2.35 -15.85
CA TRP A 95 0.41 1.95 -17.24
C TRP A 95 -0.77 1.03 -17.38
N MET A 96 -1.39 1.02 -18.55
CA MET A 96 -2.52 0.17 -18.87
C MET A 96 -2.44 -0.29 -20.32
N ALA A 97 -2.91 -1.51 -20.58
CA ALA A 97 -3.09 -2.07 -21.92
C ALA A 97 -4.37 -2.89 -21.98
N PRO A 98 -4.94 -3.11 -23.18
CA PRO A 98 -5.95 -4.15 -23.38
C PRO A 98 -5.43 -5.52 -22.91
N ALA A 99 -6.29 -6.35 -22.33
CA ALA A 99 -5.90 -7.66 -21.79
C ALA A 99 -5.43 -8.64 -22.88
N ASP A 100 -5.87 -8.44 -24.11
CA ASP A 100 -5.53 -9.22 -25.30
C ASP A 100 -4.40 -8.60 -26.15
N ASP A 101 -3.96 -7.36 -25.86
CA ASP A 101 -2.89 -6.67 -26.57
C ASP A 101 -2.01 -5.83 -25.61
N LEU A 102 -1.00 -6.46 -25.03
CA LEU A 102 -0.08 -5.79 -24.10
C LEU A 102 0.91 -4.84 -24.80
N ASP A 103 1.01 -4.88 -26.12
CA ASP A 103 1.89 -4.00 -26.89
C ASP A 103 1.23 -2.61 -27.11
N ASP A 104 -0.12 -2.51 -27.02
CA ASP A 104 -0.85 -1.23 -26.99
C ASP A 104 -0.88 -0.59 -25.59
N ALA A 105 0.24 -0.65 -24.88
CA ALA A 105 0.35 -0.10 -23.54
C ALA A 105 0.43 1.45 -23.53
N LYS A 106 -0.31 2.08 -22.64
CA LYS A 106 -0.35 3.55 -22.46
C LYS A 106 -0.05 3.91 -21.02
N VAL A 107 0.69 5.02 -20.83
CA VAL A 107 0.83 5.65 -19.51
C VAL A 107 -0.45 6.42 -19.21
N MET A 108 -1.05 6.13 -18.05
CA MET A 108 -2.33 6.71 -17.64
C MET A 108 -2.16 7.91 -16.71
N THR A 109 -1.06 7.96 -15.95
CA THR A 109 -0.80 9.02 -14.97
C THR A 109 0.39 9.88 -15.38
N LYS A 110 0.53 11.06 -14.79
CA LYS A 110 1.54 12.06 -15.18
C LYS A 110 2.44 12.47 -14.03
N ALA A 111 2.70 11.56 -13.10
CA ALA A 111 3.61 11.82 -11.99
C ALA A 111 5.04 12.11 -12.51
N SER A 112 5.60 13.24 -12.12
CA SER A 112 6.91 13.72 -12.60
C SER A 112 7.93 13.93 -11.47
N ASP A 113 7.49 14.08 -10.23
CA ASP A 113 8.33 14.33 -9.05
C ASP A 113 8.28 13.14 -8.09
N ARG A 114 7.09 12.73 -7.68
CA ARG A 114 6.88 11.65 -6.72
C ARG A 114 6.33 10.41 -7.39
N PRO A 115 6.91 9.20 -7.14
CA PRO A 115 6.42 7.98 -7.74
C PRO A 115 5.05 7.60 -7.18
N ILE A 116 4.14 7.15 -8.05
CA ILE A 116 2.94 6.46 -7.62
C ILE A 116 3.35 5.09 -7.08
N ARG A 117 2.97 4.79 -5.84
CA ARG A 117 3.35 3.54 -5.15
C ARG A 117 2.20 2.56 -5.00
N GLN A 118 0.97 3.10 -4.97
CA GLN A 118 -0.26 2.33 -4.82
C GLN A 118 -1.32 2.87 -5.77
N TYR A 119 -1.98 1.96 -6.45
CA TYR A 119 -3.14 2.24 -7.28
C TYR A 119 -4.09 1.04 -7.22
N PHE A 120 -5.32 1.22 -7.62
CA PHE A 120 -6.33 0.18 -7.71
C PHE A 120 -7.39 0.55 -8.74
N TRP A 121 -8.11 -0.44 -9.23
CA TRP A 121 -9.24 -0.22 -10.12
C TRP A 121 -10.46 0.26 -9.34
N ALA A 122 -11.18 1.23 -9.92
CA ALA A 122 -12.54 1.50 -9.50
C ALA A 122 -13.42 0.26 -9.78
N PRO A 123 -14.39 -0.07 -8.91
CA PRO A 123 -15.20 -1.28 -9.08
C PRO A 123 -16.00 -1.34 -10.39
N ASP A 124 -16.28 -0.20 -11.00
CA ASP A 124 -16.95 -0.05 -12.30
C ASP A 124 -16.03 -0.26 -13.51
N SER A 125 -14.72 -0.39 -13.31
CA SER A 125 -13.69 -0.48 -14.35
C SER A 125 -13.52 0.78 -15.21
N GLN A 126 -14.13 1.90 -14.84
CA GLN A 126 -14.04 3.14 -15.63
C GLN A 126 -12.87 4.02 -15.24
N SER A 127 -12.30 3.80 -14.06
CA SER A 127 -11.19 4.62 -13.57
C SER A 127 -10.12 3.79 -12.87
N LEU A 128 -8.87 4.25 -13.01
CA LEU A 128 -7.75 3.88 -12.15
C LEU A 128 -7.69 4.89 -11.01
N LEU A 129 -7.71 4.40 -9.79
CA LEU A 129 -7.63 5.23 -8.58
C LEU A 129 -6.24 5.10 -7.96
N TYR A 130 -5.68 6.20 -7.47
CA TYR A 130 -4.40 6.17 -6.78
C TYR A 130 -4.32 7.23 -5.68
N ILE A 131 -3.42 7.00 -4.73
CA ILE A 131 -3.20 7.89 -3.58
C ILE A 131 -1.80 8.47 -3.69
N GLN A 132 -1.68 9.80 -3.61
CA GLN A 132 -0.40 10.50 -3.67
C GLN A 132 -0.45 11.80 -2.86
N ASP A 133 0.72 12.18 -2.32
CA ASP A 133 0.94 13.47 -1.67
C ASP A 133 1.51 14.50 -2.65
N LYS A 134 1.43 15.77 -2.30
CA LYS A 134 1.99 16.88 -3.10
C LYS A 134 3.33 17.30 -2.50
N GLY A 135 4.43 17.04 -3.23
CA GLY A 135 5.77 17.53 -2.84
C GLY A 135 6.34 16.97 -1.54
N GLY A 136 5.79 15.87 -1.00
CA GLY A 136 6.26 15.25 0.24
C GLY A 136 5.62 15.82 1.51
N ASP A 137 4.48 16.49 1.41
CA ASP A 137 3.74 17.07 2.53
C ASP A 137 2.98 16.02 3.39
N GLU A 138 2.99 14.73 2.94
CA GLU A 138 2.31 13.59 3.57
C GLU A 138 0.78 13.72 3.66
N ASN A 139 0.21 14.74 3.00
CA ASN A 139 -1.22 14.88 2.82
C ASN A 139 -1.66 14.09 1.58
N PHE A 140 -1.91 12.82 1.79
CA PHE A 140 -2.22 11.89 0.71
C PHE A 140 -3.66 12.05 0.25
N LEU A 141 -3.85 12.52 -0.98
CA LEU A 141 -5.16 12.69 -1.61
C LEU A 141 -5.48 11.51 -2.54
N LEU A 142 -6.76 11.30 -2.79
CA LEU A 142 -7.26 10.32 -3.77
C LEU A 142 -7.45 10.99 -5.12
N TYR A 143 -6.87 10.38 -6.14
CA TYR A 143 -7.00 10.76 -7.54
C TYR A 143 -7.68 9.64 -8.33
N GLY A 144 -8.42 10.03 -9.36
CA GLY A 144 -9.01 9.13 -10.35
C GLY A 144 -8.57 9.50 -11.75
N VAL A 145 -8.21 8.50 -12.57
CA VAL A 145 -7.93 8.69 -14.00
C VAL A 145 -8.93 7.86 -14.78
N ASN A 146 -9.75 8.54 -15.60
CA ASN A 146 -10.69 7.85 -16.47
C ASN A 146 -9.93 7.08 -17.57
N VAL A 147 -10.26 5.81 -17.75
CA VAL A 147 -9.51 4.90 -18.62
C VAL A 147 -9.71 5.18 -20.12
N GLU A 148 -10.84 5.75 -20.51
CA GLU A 148 -11.14 6.07 -21.91
C GLU A 148 -10.56 7.42 -22.32
N THR A 149 -10.73 8.44 -21.46
CA THR A 149 -10.36 9.81 -21.77
C THR A 149 -8.97 10.19 -21.29
N GLY A 150 -8.40 9.47 -20.32
CA GLY A 150 -7.15 9.82 -19.66
C GLY A 150 -7.25 11.09 -18.80
N VAL A 151 -8.47 11.57 -18.52
CA VAL A 151 -8.68 12.75 -17.67
C VAL A 151 -8.47 12.36 -16.22
N GLU A 152 -7.59 13.11 -15.55
CA GLU A 152 -7.29 12.96 -14.14
C GLU A 152 -8.11 13.95 -13.32
N THR A 153 -8.67 13.51 -12.22
CA THR A 153 -9.46 14.31 -11.27
C THR A 153 -9.00 14.04 -9.84
N THR A 154 -8.84 15.08 -9.03
CA THR A 154 -8.65 14.93 -7.58
C THR A 154 -10.01 14.71 -6.93
N LEU A 155 -10.21 13.55 -6.33
CA LEU A 155 -11.48 13.13 -5.73
C LEU A 155 -11.65 13.60 -4.27
N THR A 156 -10.55 13.92 -3.59
CA THR A 156 -10.56 14.40 -2.19
C THR A 156 -9.68 15.65 -2.05
N ASP A 157 -10.05 16.73 -2.75
CA ASP A 157 -9.27 17.98 -2.79
C ASP A 157 -9.54 18.85 -1.55
N PHE A 158 -9.00 18.43 -0.41
CA PHE A 158 -9.04 19.16 0.86
C PHE A 158 -7.63 19.51 1.31
N GLU A 159 -7.44 20.71 1.84
CA GLU A 159 -6.17 21.11 2.43
C GLU A 159 -5.88 20.33 3.73
N ASN A 160 -4.61 20.04 3.98
CA ASN A 160 -4.13 19.34 5.20
C ASN A 160 -4.89 18.03 5.51
N THR A 161 -5.32 17.33 4.47
CA THR A 161 -6.14 16.14 4.60
C THR A 161 -5.39 14.92 4.08
N ARG A 162 -5.56 13.82 4.80
CA ARG A 162 -5.10 12.50 4.39
C ARG A 162 -6.28 11.59 4.16
N VAL A 163 -6.32 10.95 3.00
CA VAL A 163 -7.32 9.94 2.69
C VAL A 163 -6.85 8.55 3.14
N GLN A 164 -7.80 7.74 3.58
CA GLN A 164 -7.65 6.29 3.76
C GLN A 164 -8.75 5.57 3.00
N LEU A 165 -8.42 4.46 2.33
CA LEU A 165 -9.46 3.60 1.75
C LEU A 165 -10.07 2.76 2.88
N VAL A 166 -11.39 2.84 3.04
CA VAL A 166 -12.16 2.06 4.04
C VAL A 166 -12.77 0.82 3.41
N GLY A 167 -13.29 0.93 2.18
CA GLY A 167 -13.87 -0.22 1.49
C GLY A 167 -14.34 0.09 0.08
N GLY A 168 -14.48 -0.98 -0.69
CA GLY A 168 -15.11 -1.01 -2.00
C GLY A 168 -15.98 -2.25 -2.09
N SER A 169 -16.83 -2.35 -3.12
CA SER A 169 -17.79 -3.43 -3.30
C SER A 169 -17.86 -3.89 -4.75
N ASP A 170 -17.93 -5.20 -4.95
CA ASP A 170 -18.23 -5.77 -6.27
C ASP A 170 -19.72 -5.64 -6.65
N ARG A 171 -20.58 -5.29 -5.69
CA ARG A 171 -22.03 -5.14 -5.88
C ARG A 171 -22.43 -3.69 -6.15
N ILE A 172 -21.79 -2.74 -5.46
CA ILE A 172 -22.03 -1.31 -5.60
C ILE A 172 -20.79 -0.74 -6.28
N LYS A 173 -20.85 -0.62 -7.59
CA LYS A 173 -19.68 -0.33 -8.42
C LYS A 173 -19.38 1.15 -8.59
N ASP A 174 -20.37 1.99 -8.36
CA ASP A 174 -20.27 3.44 -8.52
C ASP A 174 -19.85 4.19 -7.24
N LYS A 175 -19.59 3.46 -6.14
CA LYS A 175 -19.25 4.05 -4.85
C LYS A 175 -18.13 3.30 -4.15
N ILE A 176 -17.37 4.06 -3.33
CA ILE A 176 -16.39 3.51 -2.39
C ILE A 176 -16.50 4.24 -1.05
N LEU A 177 -15.97 3.62 0.01
CA LEU A 177 -15.84 4.27 1.31
C LEU A 177 -14.41 4.76 1.52
N VAL A 178 -14.30 6.02 1.91
CA VAL A 178 -13.03 6.67 2.25
C VAL A 178 -13.08 7.27 3.65
N GLY A 179 -11.95 7.26 4.33
CA GLY A 179 -11.74 7.98 5.57
C GLY A 179 -11.03 9.29 5.29
N LEU A 180 -11.51 10.40 5.82
CA LEU A 180 -10.91 11.74 5.69
C LEU A 180 -10.69 12.36 7.06
N ASN A 181 -9.52 12.93 7.30
CA ASN A 181 -9.19 13.63 8.55
C ASN A 181 -9.27 15.16 8.43
N ASN A 182 -10.09 15.65 7.50
CA ASN A 182 -10.26 17.08 7.22
C ASN A 182 -10.98 17.84 8.35
N ARG A 183 -11.80 17.17 9.16
CA ARG A 183 -12.48 17.74 10.33
C ARG A 183 -11.56 17.74 11.56
N ASP A 184 -10.91 16.62 11.83
CA ASP A 184 -9.99 16.43 12.95
C ASP A 184 -8.72 15.72 12.44
N PRO A 185 -7.52 16.32 12.59
CA PRO A 185 -6.29 15.72 12.09
C PRO A 185 -5.95 14.35 12.69
N GLN A 186 -6.51 13.99 13.85
CA GLN A 186 -6.25 12.73 14.54
C GLN A 186 -7.15 11.59 14.04
N TYR A 187 -8.35 11.90 13.54
CA TYR A 187 -9.37 10.92 13.23
C TYR A 187 -9.87 11.04 11.81
N HIS A 188 -10.08 9.91 11.17
CA HIS A 188 -10.63 9.83 9.83
C HIS A 188 -12.13 9.54 9.90
N ASP A 189 -12.95 10.51 9.52
CA ASP A 189 -14.39 10.35 9.36
C ASP A 189 -14.69 9.49 8.14
N VAL A 190 -15.66 8.58 8.22
CA VAL A 190 -16.03 7.73 7.09
C VAL A 190 -16.99 8.46 6.16
N HIS A 191 -16.63 8.53 4.90
CA HIS A 191 -17.43 9.11 3.84
C HIS A 191 -17.71 8.07 2.75
N MET A 192 -18.90 8.13 2.17
CA MET A 192 -19.21 7.50 0.89
C MET A 192 -18.83 8.47 -0.23
N LEU A 193 -18.00 8.04 -1.14
CA LEU A 193 -17.61 8.76 -2.35
C LEU A 193 -18.35 8.15 -3.53
N ASP A 194 -19.14 8.96 -4.23
CA ASP A 194 -19.73 8.60 -5.53
C ASP A 194 -18.69 8.86 -6.63
N LEU A 195 -18.31 7.80 -7.34
CA LEU A 195 -17.25 7.85 -8.36
C LEU A 195 -17.67 8.56 -9.65
N ASN A 196 -18.97 8.68 -9.91
CA ASN A 196 -19.49 9.37 -11.10
C ASN A 196 -19.56 10.87 -10.91
N THR A 197 -19.92 11.32 -9.70
CA THR A 197 -20.17 12.74 -9.41
C THR A 197 -19.05 13.39 -8.62
N GLY A 198 -18.22 12.58 -7.90
CA GLY A 198 -17.24 13.07 -6.94
C GLY A 198 -17.87 13.53 -5.61
N GLU A 199 -19.18 13.29 -5.40
CA GLU A 199 -19.87 13.70 -4.18
C GLU A 199 -19.41 12.86 -2.99
N LEU A 200 -19.14 13.54 -1.88
CA LEU A 200 -18.76 12.93 -0.61
C LEU A 200 -19.91 13.10 0.41
N THR A 201 -20.43 11.98 0.89
CA THR A 201 -21.44 11.96 1.96
C THR A 201 -20.84 11.37 3.22
N MET A 202 -20.77 12.14 4.31
CA MET A 202 -20.28 11.65 5.59
C MET A 202 -21.27 10.65 6.19
N LEU A 203 -20.76 9.46 6.54
CA LEU A 203 -21.52 8.38 7.17
C LEU A 203 -21.26 8.27 8.67
N ILE A 204 -20.02 8.45 9.08
CA ILE A 204 -19.60 8.31 10.49
C ILE A 204 -18.61 9.43 10.82
N GLU A 205 -18.94 10.19 11.85
CA GLU A 205 -18.01 11.08 12.54
C GLU A 205 -17.18 10.25 13.52
N ASN A 206 -15.86 10.32 13.39
CA ASN A 206 -14.93 9.50 14.17
C ASN A 206 -14.24 10.32 15.27
N GLU A 207 -14.35 9.85 16.51
CA GLU A 207 -13.72 10.50 17.68
C GLU A 207 -12.75 9.57 18.44
N ALA A 208 -12.63 8.28 18.03
CA ALA A 208 -11.95 7.32 18.88
C ALA A 208 -11.25 6.16 18.17
N TYR A 209 -11.48 5.94 16.89
CA TYR A 209 -11.06 4.71 16.20
C TYR A 209 -9.94 4.97 15.18
N ALA A 210 -9.03 4.00 15.08
CA ALA A 210 -7.95 4.05 14.10
C ALA A 210 -8.41 3.66 12.68
N GLY A 211 -9.56 3.01 12.54
CA GLY A 211 -10.09 2.60 11.26
C GLY A 211 -11.42 1.86 11.36
N PHE A 212 -11.97 1.55 10.20
CA PHE A 212 -13.28 0.91 10.05
C PHE A 212 -13.21 -0.21 9.01
N MET A 213 -14.16 -1.13 9.08
CA MET A 213 -14.37 -2.19 8.08
C MET A 213 -15.84 -2.21 7.66
N ALA A 214 -16.07 -2.29 6.36
CA ALA A 214 -17.39 -2.37 5.76
C ALA A 214 -17.66 -3.76 5.14
N ASP A 215 -18.92 -4.07 4.92
CA ASP A 215 -19.34 -5.22 4.15
C ASP A 215 -19.54 -4.90 2.66
N ASP A 216 -19.94 -5.91 1.85
CA ASP A 216 -20.18 -5.76 0.42
C ASP A 216 -21.37 -4.84 0.05
N ASN A 217 -22.16 -4.39 1.03
CA ASN A 217 -23.20 -3.38 0.82
C ASN A 217 -22.72 -1.97 1.17
N LEU A 218 -21.41 -1.83 1.47
CA LEU A 218 -20.78 -0.60 1.97
C LEU A 218 -21.34 -0.14 3.32
N ASP A 219 -21.96 -1.07 4.09
CA ASP A 219 -22.34 -0.80 5.47
C ASP A 219 -21.10 -0.97 6.37
N VAL A 220 -20.76 0.05 7.15
CA VAL A 220 -19.70 -0.05 8.13
C VAL A 220 -20.14 -0.96 9.26
N ARG A 221 -19.39 -2.04 9.50
CA ARG A 221 -19.75 -3.09 10.47
C ARG A 221 -18.87 -3.11 11.71
N LEU A 222 -17.61 -2.74 11.55
CA LEU A 222 -16.64 -2.78 12.63
C LEU A 222 -15.83 -1.48 12.67
N ALA A 223 -15.51 -1.04 13.87
CA ALA A 223 -14.51 -0.03 14.18
C ALA A 223 -13.34 -0.69 14.90
N MET A 224 -12.12 -0.17 14.71
CA MET A 224 -10.88 -0.73 15.24
C MET A 224 -10.13 0.30 16.08
N ARG A 225 -9.60 -0.13 17.22
CA ARG A 225 -8.78 0.69 18.09
C ARG A 225 -7.60 -0.09 18.65
N PRO A 226 -6.37 0.46 18.64
CA PRO A 226 -5.22 -0.15 19.33
C PRO A 226 -5.51 -0.30 20.84
N ASN A 227 -5.07 -1.42 21.43
CA ASN A 227 -5.16 -1.66 22.86
C ASN A 227 -3.79 -1.54 23.55
N ALA A 228 -3.78 -1.56 24.89
CA ALA A 228 -2.57 -1.38 25.69
C ALA A 228 -1.57 -2.55 25.56
N GLU A 229 -2.03 -3.72 25.14
CA GLU A 229 -1.21 -4.92 24.94
C GLU A 229 -0.53 -4.96 23.56
N GLY A 230 -0.70 -3.92 22.73
CA GLY A 230 -0.13 -3.84 21.37
C GLY A 230 -0.96 -4.59 20.32
N GLY A 231 -2.16 -5.02 20.66
CA GLY A 231 -3.14 -5.62 19.78
C GLY A 231 -4.16 -4.60 19.25
N MET A 232 -5.25 -5.12 18.67
CA MET A 232 -6.34 -4.33 18.11
C MET A 232 -7.68 -4.85 18.65
N ASP A 233 -8.47 -3.96 19.23
CA ASP A 233 -9.86 -4.23 19.64
C ASP A 233 -10.81 -3.91 18.50
N PHE A 234 -11.83 -4.74 18.32
CA PHE A 234 -12.87 -4.58 17.32
C PHE A 234 -14.20 -4.32 17.99
N PHE A 235 -14.88 -3.29 17.54
CA PHE A 235 -16.19 -2.86 18.04
C PHE A 235 -17.21 -2.96 16.91
N ARG A 236 -18.40 -3.45 17.22
CA ARG A 236 -19.52 -3.38 16.27
C ARG A 236 -20.03 -1.94 16.19
N VAL A 237 -20.23 -1.46 14.98
CA VAL A 237 -20.87 -0.17 14.67
C VAL A 237 -22.36 -0.37 14.44
#